data_d4b04709d1a02133f05731bcdf3faec4
#
_entry.id   d4b04709d1a02133f05731bcdf3faec4
#
_cell.length_a   1.000
_cell.length_b   1.000
_cell.length_c   1.000
_cell.angle_alpha   90.00
_cell.angle_beta   90.00
_cell.angle_gamma   90.00
#
_symmetry.space_group_name_H-M   'P 1'
#
loop_
_entity.id
_entity.type
_entity.pdbx_description
1 polymer ?
#
loop_
_entity_poly.entity_id
_entity_poly.type
_entity_poly.pdbx_seq_one_letter_code
_entity_poly.pdbx_strand_id
1 'polypeptide(L)'
;MIEFLHEHGGQLMSKTLEHFYISIVALLLAIIVAVPIGILLSKTKRTANIILTVAGVLQTIPTLAVLAIMIPIFGVGKTPAIVALFIYVLLPILNNTVLGVQNVDSNIKEAGKSMGMTQFQLMKDVELPLALPLILGGIRLSSVYVISWATLASYVGAGGLGDFIFNGLNLYDPLMIVTATVLVTALALGVDALLALVEKWVVPKGLKVSG
;
A
#
# COMPACT_ATOMS: atom_id res chain seq x y z
N MET A 1 11.46 -18.41 -24.61
CA MET A 1 10.80 -17.13 -24.22
C MET A 1 9.67 -16.74 -25.17
N ILE A 2 9.93 -16.54 -26.47
CA ILE A 2 8.89 -16.13 -27.44
C ILE A 2 7.78 -17.19 -27.56
N GLU A 3 8.14 -18.44 -27.68
CA GLU A 3 7.22 -19.58 -27.76
C GLU A 3 6.36 -19.69 -26.48
N PHE A 4 6.99 -19.57 -25.30
CA PHE A 4 6.30 -19.53 -24.01
C PHE A 4 5.28 -18.38 -23.90
N LEU A 5 5.66 -17.19 -24.37
CA LEU A 5 4.75 -16.04 -24.40
C LEU A 5 3.60 -16.23 -25.39
N HIS A 6 3.84 -16.94 -26.48
CA HIS A 6 2.78 -17.24 -27.45
C HIS A 6 1.77 -18.26 -26.90
N GLU A 7 2.26 -19.24 -26.15
CA GLU A 7 1.44 -20.30 -25.55
C GLU A 7 0.68 -19.80 -24.30
N HIS A 8 1.35 -19.03 -23.42
CA HIS A 8 0.81 -18.64 -22.12
C HIS A 8 0.39 -17.16 -22.03
N GLY A 9 0.53 -16.38 -23.11
CA GLY A 9 0.31 -14.92 -23.08
C GLY A 9 -1.09 -14.50 -22.63
N GLY A 10 -2.13 -15.22 -23.07
CA GLY A 10 -3.50 -14.98 -22.64
C GLY A 10 -3.70 -15.24 -21.13
N GLN A 11 -3.10 -16.30 -20.62
CA GLN A 11 -3.15 -16.63 -19.18
C GLN A 11 -2.36 -15.61 -18.36
N LEU A 12 -1.15 -15.23 -18.81
CA LEU A 12 -0.34 -14.21 -18.14
C LEU A 12 -1.07 -12.87 -18.04
N MET A 13 -1.74 -12.45 -19.12
CA MET A 13 -2.54 -11.21 -19.10
C MET A 13 -3.68 -11.30 -18.09
N SER A 14 -4.45 -12.40 -18.10
CA SER A 14 -5.53 -12.62 -17.14
C SER A 14 -5.02 -12.61 -15.71
N LYS A 15 -3.90 -13.31 -15.43
CA LYS A 15 -3.29 -13.38 -14.09
C LYS A 15 -2.68 -12.04 -13.65
N THR A 16 -2.18 -11.24 -14.60
CA THR A 16 -1.72 -9.87 -14.32
C THR A 16 -2.88 -8.97 -13.90
N LEU A 17 -4.02 -9.06 -14.60
CA LEU A 17 -5.22 -8.30 -14.24
C LEU A 17 -5.81 -8.73 -12.88
N GLU A 18 -5.84 -10.04 -12.59
CA GLU A 18 -6.23 -10.53 -11.27
C GLU A 18 -5.30 -10.00 -10.17
N HIS A 19 -4.00 -10.06 -10.41
CA HIS A 19 -2.99 -9.56 -9.47
C HIS A 19 -3.14 -8.06 -9.19
N PHE A 20 -3.30 -7.28 -10.26
CA PHE A 20 -3.57 -5.85 -10.17
C PHE A 20 -4.86 -5.56 -9.39
N TYR A 21 -5.95 -6.26 -9.70
CA TYR A 21 -7.24 -6.10 -9.03
C TYR A 21 -7.13 -6.32 -7.51
N ILE A 22 -6.53 -7.45 -7.09
CA ILE A 22 -6.37 -7.79 -5.67
C ILE A 22 -5.56 -6.72 -4.96
N SER A 23 -4.44 -6.31 -5.57
CA SER A 23 -3.52 -5.33 -5.00
C SER A 23 -4.15 -3.95 -4.89
N ILE A 24 -4.81 -3.46 -5.94
CA ILE A 24 -5.36 -2.10 -5.96
C ILE A 24 -6.56 -1.97 -5.03
N VAL A 25 -7.41 -3.01 -4.94
CA VAL A 25 -8.54 -2.99 -4.01
C VAL A 25 -8.06 -2.95 -2.56
N ALA A 26 -7.08 -3.79 -2.20
CA ALA A 26 -6.50 -3.77 -0.87
C ALA A 26 -5.84 -2.41 -0.53
N LEU A 27 -5.10 -1.83 -1.48
CA LEU A 27 -4.46 -0.52 -1.32
C LEU A 27 -5.49 0.61 -1.14
N LEU A 28 -6.52 0.66 -1.97
CA LEU A 28 -7.55 1.70 -1.89
C LEU A 28 -8.32 1.62 -0.57
N LEU A 29 -8.70 0.42 -0.12
CA LEU A 29 -9.32 0.24 1.19
C LEU A 29 -8.40 0.72 2.32
N ALA A 30 -7.11 0.42 2.24
CA ALA A 30 -6.14 0.86 3.23
C ALA A 30 -5.98 2.39 3.25
N ILE A 31 -5.96 3.05 2.09
CA ILE A 31 -5.90 4.52 2.00
C ILE A 31 -7.14 5.14 2.64
N ILE A 32 -8.34 4.66 2.27
CA ILE A 32 -9.63 5.17 2.76
C ILE A 32 -9.73 5.06 4.29
N VAL A 33 -9.12 4.03 4.89
CA VAL A 33 -9.17 3.80 6.33
C VAL A 33 -7.98 4.47 7.04
N ALA A 34 -6.76 4.23 6.57
CA ALA A 34 -5.55 4.66 7.27
C ALA A 34 -5.33 6.18 7.25
N VAL A 35 -5.64 6.86 6.14
CA VAL A 35 -5.41 8.30 6.06
C VAL A 35 -6.33 9.08 7.02
N PRO A 36 -7.65 8.89 7.03
CA PRO A 36 -8.51 9.57 8.01
C PRO A 36 -8.16 9.22 9.47
N ILE A 37 -7.91 7.94 9.75
CA ILE A 37 -7.52 7.50 11.10
C ILE A 37 -6.17 8.13 11.50
N GLY A 38 -5.19 8.16 10.60
CA GLY A 38 -3.89 8.77 10.84
C GLY A 38 -3.98 10.27 11.16
N ILE A 39 -4.82 11.00 10.43
CA ILE A 39 -5.10 12.43 10.70
C ILE A 39 -5.74 12.60 12.09
N LEU A 40 -6.67 11.75 12.46
CA LEU A 40 -7.30 11.81 13.80
C LEU A 40 -6.30 11.49 14.91
N LEU A 41 -5.48 10.45 14.72
CA LEU A 41 -4.47 10.02 15.70
C LEU A 41 -3.34 11.03 15.86
N SER A 42 -3.00 11.77 14.82
CA SER A 42 -1.91 12.78 14.86
C SER A 42 -2.11 13.86 15.92
N LYS A 43 -3.38 14.10 16.34
CA LYS A 43 -3.74 15.08 17.37
C LYS A 43 -3.24 14.70 18.75
N THR A 44 -3.03 13.42 19.06
CA THR A 44 -2.65 12.92 20.38
C THR A 44 -1.47 11.97 20.28
N LYS A 45 -0.24 12.48 20.48
CA LYS A 45 1.01 11.71 20.35
C LYS A 45 0.99 10.39 21.14
N ARG A 46 0.48 10.40 22.37
CA ARG A 46 0.43 9.19 23.23
C ARG A 46 -0.45 8.10 22.62
N THR A 47 -1.66 8.46 22.16
CA THR A 47 -2.59 7.51 21.53
C THR A 47 -2.03 7.00 20.21
N ALA A 48 -1.45 7.89 19.39
CA ALA A 48 -0.82 7.51 18.14
C ALA A 48 0.30 6.48 18.37
N ASN A 49 1.21 6.74 19.31
CA ASN A 49 2.31 5.82 19.61
C ASN A 49 1.81 4.44 20.07
N ILE A 50 0.79 4.38 20.92
CA ILE A 50 0.22 3.10 21.38
C ILE A 50 -0.36 2.32 20.19
N ILE A 51 -1.18 2.97 19.35
CA ILE A 51 -1.83 2.32 18.21
C ILE A 51 -0.79 1.87 17.18
N LEU A 52 0.19 2.72 16.86
CA LEU A 52 1.26 2.37 15.93
C LEU A 52 2.14 1.23 16.46
N THR A 53 2.41 1.19 17.79
CA THR A 53 3.16 0.09 18.40
C THR A 53 2.37 -1.22 18.30
N VAL A 54 1.08 -1.22 18.65
CA VAL A 54 0.22 -2.42 18.55
C VAL A 54 0.13 -2.90 17.10
N ALA A 55 -0.10 -1.99 16.16
CA ALA A 55 -0.13 -2.32 14.74
C ALA A 55 1.22 -2.86 14.23
N GLY A 56 2.35 -2.30 14.72
CA GLY A 56 3.70 -2.79 14.43
C GLY A 56 3.91 -4.23 14.92
N VAL A 57 3.43 -4.55 16.13
CA VAL A 57 3.46 -5.93 16.64
C VAL A 57 2.64 -6.87 15.76
N LEU A 58 1.47 -6.45 15.28
CA LEU A 58 0.64 -7.27 14.37
C LEU A 58 1.35 -7.54 13.03
N GLN A 59 2.18 -6.63 12.54
CA GLN A 59 2.98 -6.85 11.32
C GLN A 59 4.14 -7.85 11.49
N THR A 60 4.49 -8.22 12.71
CA THR A 60 5.49 -9.30 12.93
C THR A 60 4.93 -10.69 12.64
N ILE A 61 3.61 -10.84 12.54
CA ILE A 61 2.97 -12.10 12.16
C ILE A 61 3.33 -12.39 10.68
N PRO A 62 3.81 -13.60 10.33
CA PRO A 62 4.12 -13.93 8.94
C PRO A 62 2.89 -13.77 8.02
N THR A 63 3.08 -13.17 6.84
CA THR A 63 1.99 -12.89 5.89
C THR A 63 1.18 -14.13 5.53
N LEU A 64 1.86 -15.26 5.31
CA LEU A 64 1.20 -16.55 5.03
C LEU A 64 0.32 -17.02 6.19
N ALA A 65 0.73 -16.75 7.45
CA ALA A 65 -0.09 -17.11 8.60
C ALA A 65 -1.38 -16.28 8.65
N VAL A 66 -1.31 -14.98 8.35
CA VAL A 66 -2.52 -14.13 8.30
C VAL A 66 -3.42 -14.58 7.16
N LEU A 67 -2.88 -14.87 5.98
CA LEU A 67 -3.65 -15.41 4.85
C LEU A 67 -4.36 -16.71 5.26
N ALA A 68 -3.67 -17.64 5.92
CA ALA A 68 -4.25 -18.90 6.38
C ALA A 68 -5.36 -18.70 7.43
N ILE A 69 -5.20 -17.75 8.36
CA ILE A 69 -6.22 -17.41 9.38
C ILE A 69 -7.47 -16.79 8.74
N MET A 70 -7.34 -16.12 7.60
CA MET A 70 -8.48 -15.52 6.91
C MET A 70 -9.37 -16.57 6.19
N ILE A 71 -8.84 -17.75 5.83
CA ILE A 71 -9.60 -18.81 5.13
C ILE A 71 -10.84 -19.28 5.93
N PRO A 72 -10.77 -19.68 7.20
CA PRO A 72 -11.93 -20.13 7.95
C PRO A 72 -12.98 -19.03 8.17
N ILE A 73 -12.60 -17.75 8.04
CA ILE A 73 -13.49 -16.60 8.26
C ILE A 73 -14.19 -16.18 6.96
N PHE A 74 -13.43 -16.09 5.86
CA PHE A 74 -13.89 -15.53 4.58
C PHE A 74 -13.94 -16.54 3.44
N GLY A 75 -13.58 -17.80 3.68
CA GLY A 75 -13.47 -18.81 2.65
C GLY A 75 -12.17 -18.74 1.86
N VAL A 76 -12.11 -19.49 0.75
CA VAL A 76 -10.96 -19.52 -0.18
C VAL A 76 -11.21 -18.51 -1.31
N GLY A 77 -10.17 -17.83 -1.78
CA GLY A 77 -10.25 -16.94 -2.94
C GLY A 77 -9.80 -15.50 -2.69
N LYS A 78 -10.35 -14.56 -3.46
CA LYS A 78 -9.90 -13.16 -3.49
C LYS A 78 -10.21 -12.41 -2.20
N THR A 79 -11.32 -12.68 -1.54
CA THR A 79 -11.75 -11.96 -0.34
C THR A 79 -10.76 -12.08 0.82
N PRO A 80 -10.37 -13.30 1.28
CA PRO A 80 -9.38 -13.42 2.36
C PRO A 80 -8.03 -12.79 2.00
N ALA A 81 -7.62 -12.88 0.73
CA ALA A 81 -6.39 -12.26 0.26
C ALA A 81 -6.44 -10.72 0.37
N ILE A 82 -7.52 -10.10 -0.12
CA ILE A 82 -7.71 -8.64 -0.05
C ILE A 82 -7.71 -8.17 1.41
N VAL A 83 -8.40 -8.88 2.32
CA VAL A 83 -8.46 -8.51 3.74
C VAL A 83 -7.08 -8.62 4.40
N ALA A 84 -6.35 -9.71 4.14
CA ALA A 84 -5.01 -9.88 4.69
C ALA A 84 -4.05 -8.80 4.18
N LEU A 85 -4.04 -8.53 2.88
CA LEU A 85 -3.20 -7.50 2.27
C LEU A 85 -3.56 -6.10 2.76
N PHE A 86 -4.85 -5.80 2.91
CA PHE A 86 -5.33 -4.55 3.50
C PHE A 86 -4.73 -4.33 4.90
N ILE A 87 -4.77 -5.34 5.78
CA ILE A 87 -4.22 -5.26 7.13
C ILE A 87 -2.72 -4.92 7.10
N TYR A 88 -1.97 -5.56 6.20
CA TYR A 88 -0.53 -5.34 6.10
C TYR A 88 -0.14 -3.96 5.61
N VAL A 89 -0.83 -3.42 4.61
CA VAL A 89 -0.46 -2.12 4.03
C VAL A 89 -1.07 -0.94 4.78
N LEU A 90 -2.01 -1.20 5.68
CA LEU A 90 -2.63 -0.17 6.51
C LEU A 90 -1.60 0.54 7.41
N LEU A 91 -0.67 -0.21 8.04
CA LEU A 91 0.27 0.39 8.99
C LEU A 91 1.27 1.36 8.33
N PRO A 92 1.96 1.05 7.22
CA PRO A 92 2.85 2.02 6.59
C PRO A 92 2.14 3.32 6.20
N ILE A 93 0.89 3.24 5.68
CA ILE A 93 0.09 4.43 5.34
C ILE A 93 -0.27 5.20 6.62
N LEU A 94 -0.75 4.50 7.65
CA LEU A 94 -1.13 5.09 8.93
C LEU A 94 0.06 5.81 9.58
N ASN A 95 1.21 5.14 9.65
CA ASN A 95 2.42 5.69 10.25
C ASN A 95 2.89 6.95 9.52
N ASN A 96 3.01 6.90 8.19
CA ASN A 96 3.42 8.05 7.39
C ASN A 96 2.41 9.19 7.46
N THR A 97 1.11 8.91 7.59
CA THR A 97 0.08 9.93 7.78
C THR A 97 0.24 10.63 9.13
N VAL A 98 0.39 9.85 10.21
CA VAL A 98 0.61 10.40 11.56
C VAL A 98 1.87 11.25 11.60
N LEU A 99 2.99 10.72 11.10
CA LEU A 99 4.27 11.42 11.05
C LEU A 99 4.19 12.67 10.18
N GLY A 100 3.52 12.60 9.03
CA GLY A 100 3.34 13.74 8.13
C GLY A 100 2.68 14.93 8.83
N VAL A 101 1.57 14.69 9.52
CA VAL A 101 0.85 15.75 10.23
C VAL A 101 1.60 16.23 11.49
N GLN A 102 2.24 15.32 12.23
CA GLN A 102 2.98 15.67 13.44
C GLN A 102 4.25 16.48 13.16
N ASN A 103 4.91 16.22 12.02
CA ASN A 103 6.15 16.90 11.63
C ASN A 103 5.94 18.31 11.05
N VAL A 104 4.70 18.77 10.87
CA VAL A 104 4.46 20.16 10.48
C VAL A 104 4.98 21.09 11.58
N ASP A 105 5.78 22.09 11.18
CA ASP A 105 6.43 23.05 12.08
C ASP A 105 5.43 23.71 13.01
N SER A 106 5.72 23.69 14.31
CA SER A 106 4.90 24.30 15.36
C SER A 106 4.72 25.81 15.15
N ASN A 107 5.75 26.51 14.65
CA ASN A 107 5.69 27.96 14.38
C ASN A 107 4.64 28.27 13.30
N ILE A 108 4.54 27.42 12.27
CA ILE A 108 3.51 27.58 11.23
C ILE A 108 2.10 27.37 11.82
N LYS A 109 1.96 26.36 12.69
CA LYS A 109 0.69 26.09 13.39
C LYS A 109 0.31 27.25 14.33
N GLU A 110 1.27 27.81 15.04
CA GLU A 110 1.05 28.97 15.93
C GLU A 110 0.71 30.23 15.15
N ALA A 111 1.37 30.49 14.03
CA ALA A 111 1.04 31.59 13.14
C ALA A 111 -0.40 31.51 12.62
N GLY A 112 -0.82 30.31 12.18
CA GLY A 112 -2.21 30.07 11.75
C GLY A 112 -3.24 30.34 12.87
N LYS A 113 -2.95 29.86 14.09
CA LYS A 113 -3.80 30.13 15.26
C LYS A 113 -3.87 31.64 15.59
N SER A 114 -2.73 32.34 15.52
CA SER A 114 -2.66 33.78 15.78
C SER A 114 -3.44 34.60 14.76
N MET A 115 -3.58 34.09 13.53
CA MET A 115 -4.45 34.68 12.50
C MET A 115 -5.95 34.33 12.68
N GLY A 116 -6.32 33.63 13.77
CA GLY A 116 -7.71 33.30 14.08
C GLY A 116 -8.22 32.04 13.34
N MET A 117 -7.35 31.20 12.76
CA MET A 117 -7.80 29.97 12.12
C MET A 117 -8.40 29.00 13.13
N THR A 118 -9.54 28.43 12.79
CA THR A 118 -10.13 27.32 13.55
C THR A 118 -9.28 26.06 13.41
N GLN A 119 -9.44 25.09 14.31
CA GLN A 119 -8.71 23.80 14.24
C GLN A 119 -8.95 23.07 12.90
N PHE A 120 -10.15 23.17 12.34
CA PHE A 120 -10.48 22.55 11.05
C PHE A 120 -9.79 23.28 9.89
N GLN A 121 -9.77 24.61 9.89
CA GLN A 121 -9.04 25.38 8.88
C GLN A 121 -7.54 25.12 8.96
N LEU A 122 -6.98 25.12 10.18
CA LEU A 122 -5.56 24.79 10.39
C LEU A 122 -5.21 23.43 9.83
N MET A 123 -6.03 22.41 10.11
CA MET A 123 -5.81 21.05 9.59
C MET A 123 -5.91 21.01 8.07
N LYS A 124 -6.97 21.57 7.50
CA LYS A 124 -7.27 21.48 6.06
C LYS A 124 -6.34 22.34 5.20
N ASP A 125 -6.09 23.57 5.64
CA ASP A 125 -5.43 24.58 4.79
C ASP A 125 -3.92 24.69 5.07
N VAL A 126 -3.43 24.15 6.20
CA VAL A 126 -2.02 24.21 6.60
C VAL A 126 -1.43 22.82 6.81
N GLU A 127 -1.94 22.06 7.80
CA GLU A 127 -1.28 20.81 8.21
C GLU A 127 -1.35 19.73 7.12
N LEU A 128 -2.51 19.53 6.50
CA LEU A 128 -2.72 18.50 5.50
C LEU A 128 -1.91 18.75 4.21
N PRO A 129 -1.91 19.97 3.61
CA PRO A 129 -1.06 20.25 2.47
C PRO A 129 0.43 20.05 2.74
N LEU A 130 0.91 20.41 3.94
CA LEU A 130 2.31 20.23 4.34
C LEU A 130 2.66 18.76 4.64
N ALA A 131 1.69 17.96 5.07
CA ALA A 131 1.84 16.54 5.35
C ALA A 131 1.77 15.65 4.09
N LEU A 132 1.18 16.17 2.98
CA LEU A 132 0.93 15.41 1.75
C LEU A 132 2.14 14.64 1.21
N PRO A 133 3.37 15.21 1.14
CA PRO A 133 4.53 14.46 0.64
C PRO A 133 4.78 13.18 1.44
N LEU A 134 4.71 13.23 2.77
CA LEU A 134 4.91 12.07 3.63
C LEU A 134 3.75 11.07 3.52
N ILE A 135 2.51 11.54 3.43
CA ILE A 135 1.33 10.68 3.23
C ILE A 135 1.46 9.92 1.90
N LEU A 136 1.76 10.63 0.82
CA LEU A 136 1.92 10.02 -0.50
C LEU A 136 3.14 9.09 -0.54
N GLY A 137 4.23 9.42 0.11
CA GLY A 137 5.38 8.53 0.31
C GLY A 137 4.99 7.20 0.97
N GLY A 138 4.14 7.26 2.02
CA GLY A 138 3.58 6.08 2.68
C GLY A 138 2.69 5.24 1.76
N ILE A 139 1.86 5.89 0.95
CA ILE A 139 0.99 5.22 -0.04
C ILE A 139 1.84 4.53 -1.12
N ARG A 140 2.88 5.20 -1.65
CA ARG A 140 3.80 4.65 -2.63
C ARG A 140 4.53 3.42 -2.10
N LEU A 141 5.10 3.51 -0.91
CA LEU A 141 5.75 2.38 -0.24
C LEU A 141 4.78 1.20 -0.10
N SER A 142 3.56 1.46 0.35
CA SER A 142 2.51 0.45 0.50
C SER A 142 2.07 -0.16 -0.82
N SER A 143 2.08 0.60 -1.92
CA SER A 143 1.74 0.08 -3.26
C SER A 143 2.74 -0.96 -3.75
N VAL A 144 4.03 -0.74 -3.53
CA VAL A 144 5.07 -1.71 -3.86
C VAL A 144 4.94 -2.96 -2.97
N TYR A 145 4.68 -2.78 -1.68
CA TYR A 145 4.51 -3.89 -0.76
C TYR A 145 3.29 -4.75 -1.09
N VAL A 146 2.13 -4.13 -1.33
CA VAL A 146 0.91 -4.90 -1.61
C VAL A 146 1.03 -5.72 -2.89
N ILE A 147 1.63 -5.17 -3.95
CA ILE A 147 1.86 -5.89 -5.20
C ILE A 147 2.82 -7.06 -4.98
N SER A 148 3.90 -6.86 -4.25
CA SER A 148 4.85 -7.93 -3.94
C SER A 148 4.21 -9.04 -3.08
N TRP A 149 3.47 -8.69 -2.04
CA TRP A 149 2.83 -9.66 -1.14
C TRP A 149 1.61 -10.35 -1.77
N ALA A 150 0.96 -9.73 -2.77
CA ALA A 150 -0.13 -10.34 -3.51
C ALA A 150 0.30 -11.62 -4.26
N THR A 151 1.59 -11.85 -4.49
CA THR A 151 2.09 -13.13 -5.00
C THR A 151 1.74 -14.29 -4.07
N LEU A 152 1.76 -14.05 -2.74
CA LEU A 152 1.42 -15.06 -1.74
C LEU A 152 -0.09 -15.37 -1.70
N ALA A 153 -0.93 -14.50 -2.25
CA ALA A 153 -2.37 -14.68 -2.28
C ALA A 153 -2.80 -15.91 -3.09
N SER A 154 -1.97 -16.39 -4.00
CA SER A 154 -2.23 -17.62 -4.76
C SER A 154 -2.34 -18.85 -3.86
N TYR A 155 -1.64 -18.90 -2.71
CA TYR A 155 -1.75 -19.98 -1.73
C TYR A 155 -3.15 -20.11 -1.12
N VAL A 156 -3.93 -19.04 -1.10
CA VAL A 156 -5.31 -19.04 -0.61
C VAL A 156 -6.33 -19.07 -1.75
N GLY A 157 -5.89 -19.44 -2.96
CA GLY A 157 -6.74 -19.56 -4.13
C GLY A 157 -7.22 -18.22 -4.70
N ALA A 158 -6.55 -17.12 -4.40
CA ALA A 158 -6.92 -15.81 -4.92
C ALA A 158 -6.51 -15.59 -6.38
N GLY A 159 -5.59 -16.41 -6.90
CA GLY A 159 -5.06 -16.28 -8.25
C GLY A 159 -3.94 -15.24 -8.34
N GLY A 160 -3.83 -14.63 -9.51
CA GLY A 160 -2.78 -13.66 -9.79
C GLY A 160 -1.49 -14.29 -10.31
N LEU A 161 -0.45 -13.46 -10.49
CA LEU A 161 0.86 -13.90 -11.00
C LEU A 161 1.59 -14.87 -10.07
N GLY A 162 1.18 -14.93 -8.80
CA GLY A 162 1.67 -15.91 -7.85
C GLY A 162 1.44 -17.35 -8.30
N ASP A 163 0.36 -17.64 -9.02
CA ASP A 163 0.08 -18.98 -9.55
C ASP A 163 1.21 -19.45 -10.48
N PHE A 164 1.71 -18.58 -11.36
CA PHE A 164 2.83 -18.90 -12.24
C PHE A 164 4.13 -19.12 -11.46
N ILE A 165 4.39 -18.32 -10.42
CA ILE A 165 5.59 -18.47 -9.58
C ILE A 165 5.56 -19.81 -8.87
N PHE A 166 4.46 -20.15 -8.19
CA PHE A 166 4.38 -21.37 -7.41
C PHE A 166 4.25 -22.63 -8.27
N ASN A 167 3.52 -22.56 -9.39
CA ASN A 167 3.50 -23.66 -10.35
C ASN A 167 4.87 -23.88 -10.97
N GLY A 168 5.59 -22.82 -11.33
CA GLY A 168 6.97 -22.91 -11.83
C GLY A 168 7.93 -23.52 -10.80
N LEU A 169 7.76 -23.21 -9.50
CA LEU A 169 8.52 -23.84 -8.43
C LEU A 169 8.21 -25.35 -8.32
N ASN A 170 6.92 -25.73 -8.38
CA ASN A 170 6.50 -27.13 -8.28
C ASN A 170 6.93 -27.97 -9.49
N LEU A 171 6.95 -27.37 -10.69
CA LEU A 171 7.33 -28.03 -11.94
C LEU A 171 8.82 -27.93 -12.25
N TYR A 172 9.60 -27.23 -11.41
CA TYR A 172 11.00 -26.89 -11.68
C TYR A 172 11.19 -26.15 -13.02
N ASP A 173 10.24 -25.27 -13.38
CA ASP A 173 10.28 -24.46 -14.59
C ASP A 173 10.74 -23.02 -14.30
N PRO A 174 12.04 -22.70 -14.50
CA PRO A 174 12.57 -21.36 -14.26
C PRO A 174 11.94 -20.30 -15.16
N LEU A 175 11.44 -20.67 -16.35
CA LEU A 175 10.89 -19.74 -17.31
C LEU A 175 9.56 -19.17 -16.82
N MET A 176 8.71 -20.01 -16.23
CA MET A 176 7.47 -19.58 -15.56
C MET A 176 7.77 -18.61 -14.42
N ILE A 177 8.75 -18.95 -13.54
CA ILE A 177 9.12 -18.16 -12.39
C ILE A 177 9.63 -16.78 -12.81
N VAL A 178 10.61 -16.76 -13.72
CA VAL A 178 11.26 -15.50 -14.17
C VAL A 178 10.25 -14.61 -14.88
N THR A 179 9.44 -15.17 -15.77
CA THR A 179 8.45 -14.39 -16.53
C THR A 179 7.43 -13.73 -15.59
N ALA A 180 6.87 -14.50 -14.64
CA ALA A 180 5.92 -13.95 -13.68
C ALA A 180 6.57 -12.92 -12.74
N THR A 181 7.81 -13.15 -12.30
CA THR A 181 8.55 -12.22 -11.46
C THR A 181 8.82 -10.88 -12.17
N VAL A 182 9.21 -10.93 -13.44
CA VAL A 182 9.40 -9.71 -14.27
C VAL A 182 8.08 -8.94 -14.40
N LEU A 183 6.95 -9.62 -14.61
CA LEU A 183 5.65 -8.97 -14.71
C LEU A 183 5.21 -8.35 -13.38
N VAL A 184 5.40 -9.03 -12.24
CA VAL A 184 5.12 -8.46 -10.90
C VAL A 184 5.97 -7.22 -10.67
N THR A 185 7.26 -7.29 -10.99
CA THR A 185 8.18 -6.16 -10.84
C THR A 185 7.79 -4.99 -11.72
N ALA A 186 7.48 -5.25 -12.99
CA ALA A 186 7.02 -4.22 -13.94
C ALA A 186 5.70 -3.57 -13.46
N LEU A 187 4.77 -4.38 -12.92
CA LEU A 187 3.52 -3.89 -12.37
C LEU A 187 3.77 -2.98 -11.15
N ALA A 188 4.63 -3.40 -10.21
CA ALA A 188 4.96 -2.63 -9.03
C ALA A 188 5.63 -1.29 -9.38
N LEU A 189 6.63 -1.32 -10.27
CA LEU A 189 7.31 -0.11 -10.75
C LEU A 189 6.37 0.81 -11.53
N GLY A 190 5.48 0.24 -12.35
CA GLY A 190 4.46 1.00 -13.09
C GLY A 190 3.50 1.74 -12.18
N VAL A 191 2.99 1.06 -11.14
CA VAL A 191 2.09 1.68 -10.14
C VAL A 191 2.84 2.74 -9.33
N ASP A 192 4.07 2.47 -8.88
CA ASP A 192 4.88 3.47 -8.17
C ASP A 192 5.15 4.71 -9.04
N ALA A 193 5.50 4.53 -10.31
CA ALA A 193 5.71 5.64 -11.24
C ALA A 193 4.43 6.48 -11.46
N LEU A 194 3.26 5.82 -11.58
CA LEU A 194 1.98 6.52 -11.67
C LEU A 194 1.69 7.33 -10.40
N LEU A 195 1.89 6.75 -9.22
CA LEU A 195 1.72 7.46 -7.94
C LEU A 195 2.72 8.59 -7.78
N ALA A 196 3.97 8.44 -8.26
CA ALA A 196 4.95 9.52 -8.29
C ALA A 196 4.53 10.70 -9.18
N LEU A 197 3.84 10.42 -10.31
CA LEU A 197 3.24 11.47 -11.14
C LEU A 197 2.11 12.18 -10.41
N VAL A 198 1.23 11.42 -9.74
CA VAL A 198 0.15 11.99 -8.91
C VAL A 198 0.75 12.89 -7.81
N GLU A 199 1.78 12.44 -7.13
CA GLU A 199 2.50 13.22 -6.11
C GLU A 199 3.01 14.55 -6.67
N LYS A 200 3.65 14.53 -7.84
CA LYS A 200 4.13 15.75 -8.52
C LYS A 200 3.00 16.74 -8.85
N TRP A 201 1.80 16.27 -9.06
CA TRP A 201 0.65 17.13 -9.40
C TRP A 201 -0.04 17.69 -8.15
N VAL A 202 -0.14 16.89 -7.11
CA VAL A 202 -0.90 17.22 -5.89
C VAL A 202 -0.06 18.01 -4.89
N VAL A 203 1.24 17.73 -4.79
CA VAL A 203 2.14 18.43 -3.85
C VAL A 203 2.43 19.84 -4.33
N PRO A 204 2.22 20.88 -3.49
CA PRO A 204 2.51 22.28 -3.82
C PRO A 204 3.97 22.48 -4.25
N LYS A 205 4.18 23.36 -5.24
CA LYS A 205 5.52 23.57 -5.85
C LYS A 205 6.63 23.93 -4.84
N GLY A 206 6.28 24.62 -3.75
CA GLY A 206 7.24 25.03 -2.69
C GLY A 206 7.68 23.90 -1.76
N LEU A 207 7.02 22.73 -1.79
CA LEU A 207 7.33 21.58 -0.94
C LEU A 207 7.98 20.43 -1.73
N LYS A 208 8.22 20.63 -3.03
CA LYS A 208 8.91 19.63 -3.84
C LYS A 208 10.36 19.58 -3.43
N VAL A 209 10.79 18.45 -2.89
CA VAL A 209 12.21 18.14 -2.72
C VAL A 209 12.83 18.10 -4.12
N SER A 210 13.65 19.08 -4.43
CA SER A 210 14.48 19.06 -5.65
C SER A 210 15.48 17.91 -5.49
N GLY A 211 15.19 16.76 -6.12
CA GLY A 211 16.15 15.69 -6.32
C GLY A 211 17.03 15.99 -7.52
#